data_f4df775f65dd78681d44762dc4b87d6c
#
_entry.id   f4df775f65dd78681d44762dc4b87d6c
#
_cell.length_a   1.000
_cell.length_b   1.000
_cell.length_c   1.000
_cell.angle_alpha   90.00
_cell.angle_beta   90.00
_cell.angle_gamma   90.00
#
_symmetry.space_group_name_H-M   'P 1'
#
loop_
_entity.id
_entity.type
_entity.pdbx_description
1 polymer ?
#
loop_
_entity_poly.entity_id
_entity_poly.type
_entity_poly.pdbx_seq_one_letter_code
_entity_poly.pdbx_strand_id
1 'polypeptide(L)'
;MPTIHRHMFEGEGRFNPVTLGQFDDAISAAIADDECQVLLLSGEGKNFSQGLDLEYLMASEDKQFTELCMRVLARLLDAPFPVVSLVTGHAFGLGAMIVLASDYSVMRSDRGFFCLPEVDLNMTLTVRMNELVCSKLSPKAIRASLLTGERLTAERALELEVVDGVAALEELEELGLATAAPMMGKNRRSVAGLKRGFNQPLSLIHI
;
A
#
# COMPACT_ATOMS: atom_id res chain seq x y z
N MET A 1 24.01 11.30 -3.86
CA MET A 1 24.16 10.16 -2.91
C MET A 1 22.84 9.39 -2.88
N PRO A 2 22.86 8.06 -2.78
CA PRO A 2 21.62 7.29 -2.71
C PRO A 2 20.69 7.84 -1.63
N THR A 3 19.44 8.09 -1.97
CA THR A 3 18.44 8.66 -1.06
C THR A 3 17.35 7.65 -0.72
N ILE A 4 16.87 7.73 0.51
CA ILE A 4 15.72 6.99 1.00
C ILE A 4 14.60 8.00 1.22
N HIS A 5 13.56 7.93 0.40
CA HIS A 5 12.36 8.74 0.62
C HIS A 5 11.46 8.07 1.66
N ARG A 6 10.90 8.88 2.54
CA ARG A 6 9.96 8.43 3.59
C ARG A 6 8.71 9.28 3.51
N HIS A 7 7.57 8.61 3.54
CA HIS A 7 6.28 9.26 3.68
C HIS A 7 5.52 8.61 4.85
N MET A 8 5.08 9.43 5.77
CA MET A 8 4.31 8.99 6.93
C MET A 8 2.88 9.51 6.82
N PHE A 9 1.92 8.62 6.91
CA PHE A 9 0.51 9.00 6.99
C PHE A 9 0.22 9.52 8.40
N GLU A 10 -0.14 10.79 8.49
CA GLU A 10 -0.36 11.49 9.76
C GLU A 10 -1.69 11.11 10.41
N GLY A 11 -1.75 11.20 11.72
CA GLY A 11 -2.96 10.96 12.53
C GLY A 11 -3.53 9.55 12.36
N GLU A 12 -4.75 9.44 11.85
CA GLU A 12 -5.38 8.15 11.57
C GLU A 12 -5.06 7.62 10.17
N GLY A 13 -4.33 8.38 9.34
CA GLY A 13 -4.06 8.02 7.96
C GLY A 13 -5.32 7.90 7.11
N ARG A 14 -6.34 8.75 7.36
CA ARG A 14 -7.58 8.79 6.56
C ARG A 14 -7.37 9.58 5.29
N PHE A 15 -7.82 9.00 4.18
CA PHE A 15 -7.70 9.61 2.86
C PHE A 15 -8.95 10.37 2.46
N ASN A 16 -8.77 11.64 2.20
CA ASN A 16 -9.66 12.55 1.48
C ASN A 16 -8.85 13.18 0.32
N PRO A 17 -9.44 14.04 -0.53
CA PRO A 17 -8.70 14.63 -1.65
C PRO A 17 -7.42 15.37 -1.26
N VAL A 18 -7.39 16.00 -0.07
CA VAL A 18 -6.22 16.75 0.40
C VAL A 18 -5.10 15.80 0.81
N THR A 19 -5.37 14.87 1.74
CA THR A 19 -4.36 13.95 2.28
C THR A 19 -3.85 12.97 1.22
N LEU A 20 -4.73 12.52 0.31
CA LEU A 20 -4.33 11.66 -0.81
C LEU A 20 -3.54 12.45 -1.86
N GLY A 21 -3.86 13.74 -2.08
CA GLY A 21 -3.08 14.64 -2.94
C GLY A 21 -1.66 14.85 -2.39
N GLN A 22 -1.51 15.06 -1.09
CA GLN A 22 -0.19 15.14 -0.43
C GLN A 22 0.63 13.87 -0.62
N PHE A 23 -0.02 12.71 -0.55
CA PHE A 23 0.65 11.44 -0.83
C PHE A 23 1.06 11.31 -2.30
N ASP A 24 0.21 11.70 -3.24
CA ASP A 24 0.54 11.74 -4.68
C ASP A 24 1.73 12.67 -4.98
N ASP A 25 1.82 13.82 -4.27
CA ASP A 25 2.95 14.74 -4.35
C ASP A 25 4.24 14.11 -3.80
N ALA A 26 4.16 13.36 -2.69
CA ALA A 26 5.30 12.64 -2.14
C ALA A 26 5.84 11.56 -3.10
N ILE A 27 4.95 10.82 -3.77
CA ILE A 27 5.32 9.87 -4.83
C ILE A 27 5.99 10.62 -6.00
N SER A 28 5.47 11.80 -6.37
CA SER A 28 6.04 12.64 -7.44
C SER A 28 7.47 13.08 -7.09
N ALA A 29 7.69 13.53 -5.86
CA ALA A 29 9.00 13.93 -5.37
C ALA A 29 10.01 12.78 -5.41
N ALA A 30 9.61 11.58 -4.96
CA ALA A 30 10.48 10.40 -5.00
C ALA A 30 10.80 9.97 -6.45
N ILE A 31 9.83 10.06 -7.38
CA ILE A 31 10.06 9.74 -8.80
C ILE A 31 11.00 10.75 -9.45
N ALA A 32 10.88 12.05 -9.12
CA ALA A 32 11.69 13.12 -9.67
C ALA A 32 13.14 13.12 -9.14
N ASP A 33 13.40 12.49 -8.01
CA ASP A 33 14.75 12.33 -7.47
C ASP A 33 15.44 11.12 -8.11
N ASP A 34 16.40 11.38 -9.01
CA ASP A 34 17.15 10.34 -9.72
C ASP A 34 18.01 9.47 -8.78
N GLU A 35 18.34 9.97 -7.58
CA GLU A 35 19.10 9.24 -6.56
C GLU A 35 18.20 8.40 -5.62
N CYS A 36 16.88 8.48 -5.76
CA CYS A 36 15.95 7.71 -4.94
C CYS A 36 16.13 6.19 -5.15
N GLN A 37 16.46 5.49 -4.06
CA GLN A 37 16.69 4.05 -4.04
C GLN A 37 15.49 3.25 -3.52
N VAL A 38 14.65 3.88 -2.70
CA VAL A 38 13.48 3.26 -2.08
C VAL A 38 12.53 4.34 -1.56
N LEU A 39 11.24 4.06 -1.64
CA LEU A 39 10.18 4.82 -0.95
C LEU A 39 9.63 3.97 0.19
N LEU A 40 9.81 4.45 1.43
CA LEU A 40 9.24 3.84 2.63
C LEU A 40 7.93 4.55 2.98
N LEU A 41 6.89 3.76 3.20
CA LEU A 41 5.57 4.23 3.64
C LEU A 41 5.35 3.76 5.07
N SER A 42 4.93 4.65 5.95
CA SER A 42 4.61 4.33 7.35
C SER A 42 3.38 5.10 7.82
N GLY A 43 2.87 4.77 8.99
CA GLY A 43 1.79 5.53 9.61
C GLY A 43 2.15 5.95 11.02
N GLU A 44 1.41 6.95 11.53
CA GLU A 44 1.60 7.50 12.85
C GLU A 44 0.84 6.71 13.93
N GLY A 45 1.47 6.51 15.08
CA GLY A 45 0.86 5.98 16.28
C GLY A 45 0.36 4.54 16.15
N LYS A 46 -0.97 4.33 16.19
CA LYS A 46 -1.59 3.00 16.14
C LYS A 46 -2.08 2.59 14.75
N ASN A 47 -1.97 3.47 13.77
CA ASN A 47 -2.45 3.23 12.42
C ASN A 47 -1.28 3.29 11.43
N PHE A 48 -1.32 2.43 10.43
CA PHE A 48 -0.67 2.68 9.16
C PHE A 48 -1.59 3.59 8.33
N SER A 49 -2.85 3.14 8.12
CA SER A 49 -3.91 3.96 7.53
C SER A 49 -5.28 3.33 7.78
N GLN A 50 -6.26 4.14 8.14
CA GLN A 50 -7.67 3.74 8.25
C GLN A 50 -8.39 3.69 6.90
N GLY A 51 -7.69 3.97 5.79
CA GLY A 51 -8.27 3.99 4.46
C GLY A 51 -9.02 5.27 4.13
N LEU A 52 -10.11 5.15 3.37
CA LEU A 52 -10.89 6.30 2.95
C LEU A 52 -11.59 6.98 4.14
N ASP A 53 -11.65 8.30 4.08
CA ASP A 53 -12.51 9.08 4.95
C ASP A 53 -13.98 8.82 4.56
N LEU A 54 -14.66 8.00 5.37
CA LEU A 54 -16.04 7.58 5.08
C LEU A 54 -17.03 8.75 5.17
N GLU A 55 -16.77 9.75 6.03
CA GLU A 55 -17.62 10.93 6.12
C GLU A 55 -17.56 11.72 4.81
N TYR A 56 -16.36 11.91 4.26
CA TYR A 56 -16.18 12.53 2.96
C TYR A 56 -16.83 11.71 1.84
N LEU A 57 -16.60 10.39 1.83
CA LEU A 57 -17.12 9.50 0.80
C LEU A 57 -18.65 9.46 0.77
N MET A 58 -19.30 9.51 1.94
CA MET A 58 -20.77 9.52 2.05
C MET A 58 -21.38 10.89 1.73
N ALA A 59 -20.63 11.96 1.88
CA ALA A 59 -21.11 13.32 1.63
C ALA A 59 -21.02 13.73 0.14
N SER A 60 -20.23 13.03 -0.67
CA SER A 60 -19.99 13.41 -2.07
C SER A 60 -19.78 12.20 -2.98
N GLU A 61 -20.38 12.23 -4.19
CA GLU A 61 -20.04 11.31 -5.28
C GLU A 61 -18.88 11.89 -6.10
N ASP A 62 -17.70 12.02 -5.47
CA ASP A 62 -16.53 12.61 -6.12
C ASP A 62 -15.79 11.59 -6.99
N LYS A 63 -16.09 11.61 -8.29
CA LYS A 63 -15.41 10.75 -9.27
C LYS A 63 -13.93 11.07 -9.40
N GLN A 64 -13.53 12.33 -9.24
CA GLN A 64 -12.13 12.75 -9.33
C GLN A 64 -11.33 12.18 -8.17
N PHE A 65 -11.93 12.10 -6.98
CA PHE A 65 -11.30 11.45 -5.84
C PHE A 65 -11.12 9.95 -6.05
N THR A 66 -12.11 9.26 -6.63
CA THR A 66 -11.99 7.85 -6.99
C THR A 66 -10.87 7.63 -8.02
N GLU A 67 -10.76 8.51 -9.02
CA GLU A 67 -9.66 8.46 -10.01
C GLU A 67 -8.31 8.73 -9.35
N LEU A 68 -8.23 9.65 -8.39
CA LEU A 68 -7.02 9.90 -7.62
C LEU A 68 -6.58 8.66 -6.83
N CYS A 69 -7.52 7.94 -6.18
CA CYS A 69 -7.22 6.68 -5.49
C CYS A 69 -6.58 5.66 -6.45
N MET A 70 -7.17 5.48 -7.62
CA MET A 70 -6.64 4.54 -8.63
C MET A 70 -5.28 4.99 -9.15
N ARG A 71 -5.10 6.29 -9.40
CA ARG A 71 -3.82 6.84 -9.87
C ARG A 71 -2.69 6.61 -8.87
N VAL A 72 -2.95 6.85 -7.58
CA VAL A 72 -1.95 6.62 -6.52
C VAL A 72 -1.53 5.15 -6.48
N LEU A 73 -2.47 4.22 -6.49
CA LEU A 73 -2.17 2.79 -6.51
C LEU A 73 -1.37 2.39 -7.76
N ALA A 74 -1.76 2.88 -8.95
CA ALA A 74 -1.04 2.62 -10.19
C ALA A 74 0.40 3.14 -10.16
N ARG A 75 0.62 4.33 -9.57
CA ARG A 75 1.96 4.93 -9.46
C ARG A 75 2.88 4.14 -8.52
N LEU A 76 2.37 3.55 -7.44
CA LEU A 76 3.13 2.65 -6.58
C LEU A 76 3.55 1.39 -7.34
N LEU A 77 2.61 0.79 -8.09
CA LEU A 77 2.86 -0.38 -8.90
C LEU A 77 3.91 -0.15 -10.02
N ASP A 78 4.03 1.08 -10.52
CA ASP A 78 4.92 1.46 -11.62
C ASP A 78 6.20 2.18 -11.17
N ALA A 79 6.37 2.43 -9.86
CA ALA A 79 7.50 3.21 -9.33
C ALA A 79 8.85 2.63 -9.81
N PRO A 80 9.83 3.49 -10.21
CA PRO A 80 11.11 3.06 -10.77
C PRO A 80 12.12 2.59 -9.71
N PHE A 81 11.65 2.34 -8.51
CA PHE A 81 12.39 1.88 -7.33
C PHE A 81 11.46 1.01 -6.46
N PRO A 82 11.99 0.24 -5.49
CA PRO A 82 11.15 -0.48 -4.54
C PRO A 82 10.32 0.48 -3.68
N VAL A 83 9.04 0.13 -3.51
CA VAL A 83 8.13 0.73 -2.54
C VAL A 83 7.94 -0.26 -1.41
N VAL A 84 8.14 0.18 -0.17
CA VAL A 84 8.03 -0.67 1.02
C VAL A 84 6.99 -0.10 1.97
N SER A 85 5.98 -0.88 2.30
CA SER A 85 5.04 -0.54 3.37
C SER A 85 5.54 -1.06 4.70
N LEU A 86 5.89 -0.14 5.61
CA LEU A 86 6.15 -0.41 7.02
C LEU A 86 4.81 -0.30 7.76
N VAL A 87 4.13 -1.42 7.92
CA VAL A 87 2.78 -1.47 8.52
C VAL A 87 2.91 -1.30 10.04
N THR A 88 3.02 -0.04 10.49
CA THR A 88 3.23 0.37 11.87
C THR A 88 2.02 0.15 12.78
N GLY A 89 0.86 -0.16 12.22
CA GLY A 89 -0.40 -0.34 12.93
C GLY A 89 -1.51 -0.82 12.01
N HIS A 90 -2.74 -0.38 12.24
CA HIS A 90 -3.88 -0.79 11.40
C HIS A 90 -3.74 -0.34 9.95
N ALA A 91 -3.94 -1.26 9.01
CA ALA A 91 -4.01 -1.01 7.56
C ALA A 91 -5.39 -1.47 7.05
N PHE A 92 -6.32 -0.52 6.83
CA PHE A 92 -7.71 -0.81 6.49
C PHE A 92 -8.11 -0.24 5.12
N GLY A 93 -8.96 -0.94 4.38
CA GLY A 93 -9.53 -0.49 3.12
C GLY A 93 -8.47 0.00 2.13
N LEU A 94 -8.49 1.28 1.71
CA LEU A 94 -7.47 1.84 0.82
C LEU A 94 -6.06 1.76 1.42
N GLY A 95 -5.90 1.83 2.75
CA GLY A 95 -4.61 1.61 3.43
C GLY A 95 -4.08 0.19 3.21
N ALA A 96 -4.95 -0.82 3.30
CA ALA A 96 -4.60 -2.20 2.98
C ALA A 96 -4.26 -2.37 1.49
N MET A 97 -4.97 -1.67 0.58
CA MET A 97 -4.66 -1.69 -0.85
C MET A 97 -3.30 -1.04 -1.17
N ILE A 98 -2.89 0.00 -0.43
CA ILE A 98 -1.54 0.59 -0.55
C ILE A 98 -0.48 -0.45 -0.15
N VAL A 99 -0.72 -1.21 0.92
CA VAL A 99 0.16 -2.34 1.30
C VAL A 99 0.29 -3.33 0.13
N LEU A 100 -0.83 -3.73 -0.49
CA LEU A 100 -0.82 -4.65 -1.63
C LEU A 100 -0.20 -4.06 -2.90
N ALA A 101 -0.25 -2.74 -3.09
CA ALA A 101 0.37 -2.05 -4.22
C ALA A 101 1.87 -1.81 -4.03
N SER A 102 2.40 -2.00 -2.84
CA SER A 102 3.84 -1.95 -2.55
C SER A 102 4.56 -3.19 -3.09
N ASP A 103 5.87 -3.08 -3.34
CA ASP A 103 6.68 -4.21 -3.77
C ASP A 103 6.98 -5.16 -2.61
N TYR A 104 7.15 -4.59 -1.42
CA TYR A 104 7.39 -5.31 -0.18
C TYR A 104 6.57 -4.69 0.95
N SER A 105 6.22 -5.53 1.91
CA SER A 105 5.51 -5.08 3.12
C SER A 105 6.01 -5.84 4.34
N VAL A 106 6.26 -5.11 5.42
CA VAL A 106 6.61 -5.68 6.71
C VAL A 106 5.69 -5.11 7.78
N MET A 107 5.24 -5.95 8.69
CA MET A 107 4.21 -5.58 9.65
C MET A 107 4.72 -5.65 11.08
N ARG A 108 4.30 -4.70 11.89
CA ARG A 108 4.57 -4.65 13.31
C ARG A 108 3.91 -5.82 14.05
N SER A 109 4.70 -6.53 14.88
CA SER A 109 4.29 -7.78 15.53
C SER A 109 3.26 -7.62 16.65
N ASP A 110 3.35 -6.54 17.43
CA ASP A 110 2.59 -6.38 18.68
C ASP A 110 1.29 -5.59 18.52
N ARG A 111 1.03 -5.03 17.33
CA ARG A 111 -0.12 -4.15 17.10
C ARG A 111 -0.52 -4.05 15.63
N GLY A 112 -1.82 -3.84 15.44
CA GLY A 112 -2.39 -3.57 14.14
C GLY A 112 -3.05 -4.79 13.51
N PHE A 113 -3.84 -4.51 12.50
CA PHE A 113 -4.48 -5.52 11.66
C PHE A 113 -4.42 -5.08 10.22
N PHE A 114 -4.18 -6.01 9.31
CA PHE A 114 -4.53 -5.84 7.90
C PHE A 114 -5.98 -6.25 7.71
N CYS A 115 -6.79 -5.44 7.04
CA CYS A 115 -8.20 -5.72 6.85
C CYS A 115 -8.76 -5.04 5.59
N LEU A 116 -9.58 -5.79 4.86
CA LEU A 116 -10.46 -5.31 3.79
C LEU A 116 -11.89 -5.39 4.31
N PRO A 117 -12.43 -4.33 4.95
CA PRO A 117 -13.67 -4.39 5.72
C PRO A 117 -14.93 -4.24 4.87
N GLU A 118 -14.84 -4.23 3.54
CA GLU A 118 -15.93 -3.90 2.62
C GLU A 118 -17.17 -4.75 2.84
N VAL A 119 -17.02 -6.06 3.10
CA VAL A 119 -18.13 -6.96 3.36
C VAL A 119 -18.91 -6.59 4.63
N ASP A 120 -18.21 -6.16 5.68
CA ASP A 120 -18.80 -5.72 6.96
C ASP A 120 -19.48 -4.35 6.83
N LEU A 121 -19.04 -3.54 5.88
CA LEU A 121 -19.59 -2.22 5.57
C LEU A 121 -20.73 -2.28 4.54
N ASN A 122 -21.12 -3.47 4.07
CA ASN A 122 -22.07 -3.68 2.97
C ASN A 122 -21.64 -2.96 1.67
N MET A 123 -20.34 -2.88 1.43
CA MET A 123 -19.74 -2.27 0.25
C MET A 123 -19.14 -3.33 -0.67
N THR A 124 -18.89 -2.95 -1.92
CA THR A 124 -18.16 -3.75 -2.89
C THR A 124 -16.96 -2.96 -3.39
N LEU A 125 -15.91 -3.66 -3.79
CA LEU A 125 -14.78 -3.05 -4.46
C LEU A 125 -15.13 -2.71 -5.92
N THR A 126 -14.50 -1.67 -6.46
CA THR A 126 -14.53 -1.42 -7.90
C THR A 126 -13.82 -2.57 -8.63
N VAL A 127 -14.07 -2.72 -9.94
CA VAL A 127 -13.42 -3.77 -10.75
C VAL A 127 -11.90 -3.70 -10.60
N ARG A 128 -11.31 -2.52 -10.68
CA ARG A 128 -9.86 -2.31 -10.58
C ARG A 128 -9.29 -2.65 -9.19
N MET A 129 -10.01 -2.29 -8.14
CA MET A 129 -9.62 -2.68 -6.77
C MET A 129 -9.68 -4.20 -6.58
N ASN A 130 -10.71 -4.86 -7.10
CA ASN A 130 -10.79 -6.31 -7.10
C ASN A 130 -9.62 -6.95 -7.87
N GLU A 131 -9.28 -6.44 -9.04
CA GLU A 131 -8.14 -6.92 -9.82
C GLU A 131 -6.84 -6.82 -9.02
N LEU A 132 -6.58 -5.68 -8.36
CA LEU A 132 -5.42 -5.52 -7.48
C LEU A 132 -5.40 -6.58 -6.38
N VAL A 133 -6.47 -6.68 -5.60
CA VAL A 133 -6.58 -7.62 -4.48
C VAL A 133 -6.39 -9.06 -4.97
N CYS A 134 -7.08 -9.45 -6.04
CA CYS A 134 -7.01 -10.82 -6.59
C CYS A 134 -5.64 -11.15 -7.20
N SER A 135 -4.89 -10.16 -7.69
CA SER A 135 -3.55 -10.38 -8.25
C SER A 135 -2.47 -10.53 -7.18
N LYS A 136 -2.70 -9.93 -5.99
CA LYS A 136 -1.70 -9.88 -4.91
C LYS A 136 -1.92 -10.91 -3.81
N LEU A 137 -3.14 -11.39 -3.66
CA LEU A 137 -3.50 -12.33 -2.59
C LEU A 137 -3.75 -13.74 -3.11
N SER A 138 -3.34 -14.72 -2.34
CA SER A 138 -3.71 -16.12 -2.59
C SER A 138 -5.22 -16.34 -2.42
N PRO A 139 -5.82 -17.37 -3.04
CA PRO A 139 -7.25 -17.67 -2.84
C PRO A 139 -7.64 -17.88 -1.36
N LYS A 140 -6.70 -18.34 -0.51
CA LYS A 140 -6.91 -18.48 0.93
C LYS A 140 -6.98 -17.12 1.61
N ALA A 141 -6.05 -16.22 1.26
CA ALA A 141 -6.00 -14.86 1.78
C ALA A 141 -7.22 -14.04 1.32
N ILE A 142 -7.65 -14.18 0.05
CA ILE A 142 -8.86 -13.50 -0.46
C ILE A 142 -10.09 -13.90 0.36
N ARG A 143 -10.28 -15.20 0.61
CA ARG A 143 -11.44 -15.64 1.41
C ARG A 143 -11.40 -15.08 2.82
N ALA A 144 -10.23 -15.09 3.46
CA ALA A 144 -10.08 -14.58 4.81
C ALA A 144 -10.29 -13.05 4.87
N SER A 145 -9.53 -12.27 4.07
CA SER A 145 -9.53 -10.82 4.20
C SER A 145 -10.73 -10.15 3.51
N LEU A 146 -11.09 -10.57 2.28
CA LEU A 146 -12.10 -9.88 1.49
C LEU A 146 -13.52 -10.43 1.69
N LEU A 147 -13.66 -11.78 1.75
CA LEU A 147 -15.01 -12.39 1.81
C LEU A 147 -15.54 -12.56 3.23
N THR A 148 -14.66 -12.57 4.25
CA THR A 148 -15.08 -12.66 5.66
C THR A 148 -14.75 -11.42 6.48
N GLY A 149 -14.01 -10.44 5.93
CA GLY A 149 -13.60 -9.24 6.65
C GLY A 149 -12.66 -9.53 7.83
N GLU A 150 -11.95 -10.69 7.82
CA GLU A 150 -11.05 -11.07 8.91
C GLU A 150 -9.99 -9.98 9.12
N ARG A 151 -9.83 -9.56 10.37
CA ARG A 151 -8.75 -8.67 10.79
C ARG A 151 -7.50 -9.49 11.03
N LEU A 152 -6.61 -9.54 10.02
CA LEU A 152 -5.40 -10.35 10.09
C LEU A 152 -4.39 -9.69 11.03
N THR A 153 -3.97 -10.42 12.08
CA THR A 153 -2.78 -10.07 12.90
C THR A 153 -1.52 -10.16 12.04
N ALA A 154 -0.40 -9.66 12.53
CA ALA A 154 0.87 -9.74 11.83
C ALA A 154 1.25 -11.18 11.47
N GLU A 155 1.14 -12.10 12.44
CA GLU A 155 1.45 -13.52 12.24
C GLU A 155 0.51 -14.15 11.22
N ARG A 156 -0.78 -13.79 11.27
CA ARG A 156 -1.78 -14.31 10.34
C ARG A 156 -1.58 -13.76 8.93
N ALA A 157 -1.20 -12.48 8.80
CA ALA A 157 -0.86 -11.86 7.53
C ALA A 157 0.40 -12.51 6.91
N LEU A 158 1.41 -12.83 7.72
CA LEU A 158 2.59 -13.56 7.28
C LEU A 158 2.26 -15.00 6.86
N GLU A 159 1.46 -15.75 7.66
CA GLU A 159 1.00 -17.11 7.30
C GLU A 159 0.26 -17.14 5.95
N LEU A 160 -0.51 -16.09 5.65
CA LEU A 160 -1.27 -15.97 4.41
C LEU A 160 -0.49 -15.33 3.27
N GLU A 161 0.80 -15.02 3.47
CA GLU A 161 1.66 -14.35 2.49
C GLU A 161 1.12 -12.98 2.05
N VAL A 162 0.44 -12.28 2.97
CA VAL A 162 -0.05 -10.90 2.74
C VAL A 162 1.07 -9.89 3.00
N VAL A 163 1.99 -10.22 3.91
CA VAL A 163 3.19 -9.43 4.20
C VAL A 163 4.43 -10.31 4.12
N ASP A 164 5.59 -9.69 3.83
CA ASP A 164 6.86 -10.38 3.63
C ASP A 164 7.62 -10.64 4.93
N GLY A 165 7.27 -9.94 6.02
CA GLY A 165 7.96 -10.08 7.28
C GLY A 165 7.22 -9.43 8.45
N VAL A 166 7.64 -9.79 9.64
CA VAL A 166 7.08 -9.30 10.91
C VAL A 166 8.22 -8.97 11.85
N ALA A 167 8.18 -7.80 12.50
CA ALA A 167 9.19 -7.35 13.45
C ALA A 167 8.59 -6.47 14.56
N ALA A 168 9.34 -6.21 15.61
CA ALA A 168 9.03 -5.14 16.55
C ALA A 168 9.08 -3.76 15.86
N LEU A 169 8.41 -2.77 16.44
CA LEU A 169 8.34 -1.43 15.81
C LEU A 169 9.73 -0.84 15.53
N GLU A 170 10.64 -1.02 16.47
CA GLU A 170 12.01 -0.48 16.43
C GLU A 170 12.87 -1.12 15.32
N GLU A 171 12.54 -2.35 14.92
CA GLU A 171 13.26 -3.14 13.92
C GLU A 171 12.57 -3.08 12.53
N LEU A 172 11.39 -2.48 12.46
CA LEU A 172 10.52 -2.56 11.29
C LEU A 172 11.14 -1.91 10.04
N GLU A 173 11.77 -0.75 10.20
CA GLU A 173 12.46 -0.06 9.09
C GLU A 173 13.69 -0.86 8.62
N GLU A 174 14.47 -1.40 9.54
CA GLU A 174 15.64 -2.22 9.20
C GLU A 174 15.22 -3.46 8.42
N LEU A 175 14.18 -4.17 8.87
CA LEU A 175 13.65 -5.33 8.16
C LEU A 175 13.12 -4.94 6.77
N GLY A 176 12.39 -3.83 6.65
CA GLY A 176 11.86 -3.35 5.38
C GLY A 176 12.96 -3.02 4.38
N LEU A 177 14.02 -2.32 4.82
CA LEU A 177 15.18 -2.03 3.99
C LEU A 177 15.96 -3.29 3.59
N ALA A 178 16.15 -4.23 4.52
CA ALA A 178 16.79 -5.52 4.23
C ALA A 178 16.01 -6.33 3.19
N THR A 179 14.69 -6.34 3.30
CA THR A 179 13.80 -7.04 2.35
C THR A 179 13.87 -6.41 0.95
N ALA A 180 13.94 -5.09 0.86
CA ALA A 180 14.03 -4.36 -0.42
C ALA A 180 15.45 -4.33 -1.02
N ALA A 181 16.49 -4.61 -0.24
CA ALA A 181 17.89 -4.46 -0.64
C ALA A 181 18.24 -5.13 -2.00
N PRO A 182 17.72 -6.33 -2.37
CA PRO A 182 18.01 -6.95 -3.66
C PRO A 182 17.52 -6.12 -4.86
N MET A 183 16.50 -5.26 -4.68
CA MET A 183 15.94 -4.42 -5.73
C MET A 183 16.56 -3.01 -5.73
N MET A 184 17.10 -2.56 -4.60
CA MET A 184 17.74 -1.24 -4.48
C MET A 184 18.96 -1.12 -5.39
N GLY A 185 19.23 0.06 -5.91
CA GLY A 185 20.37 0.34 -6.81
C GLY A 185 20.27 -0.29 -8.20
N LYS A 186 19.18 -0.96 -8.54
CA LYS A 186 18.94 -1.44 -9.90
C LYS A 186 18.62 -0.28 -10.85
N ASN A 187 18.80 -0.52 -12.16
CA ASN A 187 18.49 0.48 -13.17
C ASN A 187 17.00 0.85 -13.14
N ARG A 188 16.69 2.11 -12.84
CA ARG A 188 15.32 2.63 -12.64
C ARG A 188 14.40 2.38 -13.83
N ARG A 189 14.90 2.59 -15.07
CA ARG A 189 14.12 2.35 -16.30
C ARG A 189 13.76 0.86 -16.45
N SER A 190 14.70 -0.02 -16.14
CA SER A 190 14.47 -1.46 -16.17
C SER A 190 13.47 -1.89 -15.11
N VAL A 191 13.62 -1.38 -13.87
CA VAL A 191 12.69 -1.67 -12.77
C VAL A 191 11.28 -1.23 -13.16
N ALA A 192 11.08 0.02 -13.59
CA ALA A 192 9.77 0.52 -14.01
C ALA A 192 9.17 -0.30 -15.16
N GLY A 193 9.98 -0.65 -16.17
CA GLY A 193 9.52 -1.45 -17.31
C GLY A 193 9.08 -2.85 -16.91
N LEU A 194 9.85 -3.50 -16.04
CA LEU A 194 9.53 -4.86 -15.54
C LEU A 194 8.31 -4.84 -14.61
N LYS A 195 8.22 -3.87 -13.69
CA LYS A 195 7.05 -3.71 -12.81
C LYS A 195 5.79 -3.47 -13.64
N ARG A 196 5.85 -2.60 -14.65
CA ARG A 196 4.73 -2.36 -15.56
C ARG A 196 4.33 -3.62 -16.30
N GLY A 197 5.29 -4.39 -16.85
CA GLY A 197 5.00 -5.66 -17.50
C GLY A 197 4.38 -6.70 -16.56
N PHE A 198 4.89 -6.80 -15.33
CA PHE A 198 4.38 -7.70 -14.31
C PHE A 198 2.96 -7.33 -13.86
N ASN A 199 2.69 -6.03 -13.71
CA ASN A 199 1.40 -5.50 -13.27
C ASN A 199 0.43 -5.21 -14.45
N GLN A 200 0.84 -5.44 -15.71
CA GLN A 200 0.02 -5.18 -16.90
C GLN A 200 -1.39 -5.81 -16.87
N PRO A 201 -1.60 -7.01 -16.29
CA PRO A 201 -2.94 -7.59 -16.16
C PRO A 201 -3.88 -6.75 -15.29
N LEU A 202 -3.32 -5.87 -14.43
CA LEU A 202 -4.09 -4.94 -13.62
C LEU A 202 -4.49 -3.76 -14.51
N SER A 203 -5.77 -3.62 -14.82
CA SER A 203 -6.32 -2.53 -15.64
C SER A 203 -6.11 -1.12 -15.03
N LEU A 204 -5.49 -1.06 -13.83
CA LEU A 204 -5.04 0.16 -13.16
C LEU A 204 -4.05 0.99 -14.01
N ILE A 205 -3.31 0.34 -14.93
CA ILE A 205 -2.18 0.95 -15.64
C ILE A 205 -2.64 1.69 -16.92
N HIS A 206 -3.88 1.52 -17.32
CA HIS A 206 -4.44 2.09 -18.55
C HIS A 206 -5.37 3.29 -18.29
N ILE A 207 -4.94 4.19 -17.39
CA ILE A 207 -5.60 5.49 -17.18
C ILE A 207 -4.89 6.56 -18.01
#